data_4e732e4f9c11eb6f6ff8accb8c0aecbd
#
_entry.id   4e732e4f9c11eb6f6ff8accb8c0aecbd
#
_cell.length_a   1.000
_cell.length_b   1.000
_cell.length_c   1.000
_cell.angle_alpha   90.00
_cell.angle_beta   90.00
_cell.angle_gamma   90.00
#
_symmetry.space_group_name_H-M   'P 1'
#
loop_
_entity.id
_entity.type
_entity.pdbx_description
1 polymer ?
#
loop_
_entity_poly.entity_id
_entity_poly.type
_entity_poly.pdbx_seq_one_letter_code
_entity_poly.pdbx_strand_id
1 'polypeptide(L)'
;LALISASNNHEKRQRWQKVADAIKASVPNNECTVARYGGEEFALILPNLSTVEVEQIALLVQQNIKALTFIDIGLDESVSISVSQGYACEINSQFRTAKALLCAADTALYRAKANGRNRINASC
;
A
#
# COMPACT_ATOMS: atom_id res chain seq x y z
N LEU A 1 9.25 8.97 -9.97
CA LEU A 1 8.96 7.62 -9.52
C LEU A 1 8.64 7.61 -8.02
N ALA A 2 7.59 6.96 -7.66
CA ALA A 2 7.23 6.81 -6.26
C ALA A 2 6.94 5.34 -5.96
N LEU A 3 7.14 4.95 -4.71
CA LEU A 3 6.79 3.63 -4.21
C LEU A 3 5.91 3.75 -2.97
N ILE A 4 4.86 2.95 -2.95
CA ILE A 4 4.10 2.69 -1.74
C ILE A 4 4.36 1.25 -1.34
N SER A 5 4.81 1.04 -0.12
CA SER A 5 4.90 -0.29 0.48
C SER A 5 3.72 -0.45 1.42
N ALA A 6 2.92 -1.46 1.22
CA ALA A 6 1.68 -1.67 1.96
C ALA A 6 1.67 -3.06 2.57
N SER A 7 1.24 -3.16 3.81
CA SER A 7 1.15 -4.44 4.51
C SER A 7 -0.26 -4.64 5.03
N ASN A 8 -0.87 -5.73 4.59
CA ASN A 8 -2.15 -6.19 5.09
C ASN A 8 -1.95 -6.68 6.53
N ASN A 9 -2.73 -6.17 7.46
CA ASN A 9 -2.61 -6.49 8.88
C ASN A 9 -3.25 -7.84 9.26
N HIS A 10 -3.78 -8.59 8.29
CA HIS A 10 -4.39 -9.91 8.47
C HIS A 10 -3.78 -10.92 7.52
N GLU A 11 -3.43 -12.11 8.02
CA GLU A 11 -2.62 -13.09 7.30
C GLU A 11 -3.40 -14.16 6.53
N LYS A 12 -4.71 -14.14 6.48
CA LYS A 12 -5.47 -15.21 5.85
C LYS A 12 -5.50 -15.09 4.33
N ARG A 13 -5.11 -16.17 3.66
CA ARG A 13 -4.94 -16.25 2.19
C ARG A 13 -6.16 -15.83 1.39
N GLN A 14 -7.35 -16.26 1.80
CA GLN A 14 -8.55 -15.96 1.04
C GLN A 14 -8.88 -14.46 0.98
N ARG A 15 -8.22 -13.64 1.79
CA ARG A 15 -8.40 -12.19 1.79
C ARG A 15 -7.47 -11.47 0.82
N TRP A 16 -6.39 -12.13 0.38
CA TRP A 16 -5.37 -11.46 -0.43
C TRP A 16 -5.89 -11.03 -1.80
N GLN A 17 -6.72 -11.86 -2.43
CA GLN A 17 -7.25 -11.51 -3.75
C GLN A 17 -8.11 -10.27 -3.67
N LYS A 18 -8.98 -10.17 -2.67
CA LYS A 18 -9.81 -8.98 -2.45
C LYS A 18 -8.97 -7.75 -2.14
N VAL A 19 -7.95 -7.89 -1.32
CA VAL A 19 -7.01 -6.81 -1.01
C VAL A 19 -6.27 -6.38 -2.27
N ALA A 20 -5.76 -7.32 -3.05
CA ALA A 20 -5.06 -7.02 -4.30
C ALA A 20 -5.97 -6.28 -5.28
N ASP A 21 -7.21 -6.72 -5.42
CA ASP A 21 -8.17 -6.07 -6.32
C ASP A 21 -8.50 -4.65 -5.85
N ALA A 22 -8.65 -4.44 -4.54
CA ALA A 22 -8.89 -3.11 -3.97
C ALA A 22 -7.71 -2.18 -4.21
N ILE A 23 -6.47 -2.68 -4.08
CA ILE A 23 -5.27 -1.89 -4.36
C ILE A 23 -5.20 -1.54 -5.85
N LYS A 24 -5.45 -2.49 -6.73
CA LYS A 24 -5.46 -2.26 -8.18
C LYS A 24 -6.49 -1.23 -8.58
N ALA A 25 -7.66 -1.24 -7.96
CA ALA A 25 -8.70 -0.25 -8.20
C ALA A 25 -8.31 1.17 -7.74
N SER A 26 -7.30 1.29 -6.91
CA SER A 26 -6.87 2.57 -6.35
C SER A 26 -5.83 3.29 -7.22
N VAL A 27 -5.18 2.60 -8.16
CA VAL A 27 -4.16 3.22 -9.02
C VAL A 27 -4.79 3.84 -10.26
N PRO A 28 -4.28 5.00 -10.73
CA PRO A 28 -4.99 5.80 -11.72
C PRO A 28 -4.83 5.36 -13.18
N ASN A 29 -3.83 4.55 -13.50
CA ASN A 29 -3.55 4.19 -14.89
C ASN A 29 -2.75 2.90 -15.00
N ASN A 30 -2.56 2.44 -16.25
CA ASN A 30 -1.87 1.19 -16.55
C ASN A 30 -0.34 1.27 -16.41
N GLU A 31 0.23 2.46 -16.24
CA GLU A 31 1.67 2.61 -16.01
C GLU A 31 2.04 2.25 -14.58
N CYS A 32 1.07 2.28 -13.68
CA CYS A 32 1.28 1.88 -12.28
C CYS A 32 1.32 0.36 -12.17
N THR A 33 2.24 -0.14 -11.37
CA THR A 33 2.39 -1.57 -11.14
C THR A 33 2.04 -1.88 -9.69
N VAL A 34 1.23 -2.92 -9.51
CA VAL A 34 0.94 -3.45 -8.18
C VAL A 34 1.53 -4.85 -8.12
N ALA A 35 2.44 -5.06 -7.18
CA ALA A 35 3.13 -6.34 -7.01
C ALA A 35 3.01 -6.81 -5.56
N ARG A 36 2.81 -8.10 -5.40
CA ARG A 36 2.89 -8.74 -4.09
C ARG A 36 4.29 -9.36 -3.96
N TYR A 37 5.08 -8.91 -3.00
CA TYR A 37 6.48 -9.33 -2.91
C TYR A 37 6.86 -10.06 -1.63
N GLY A 38 5.95 -10.28 -0.75
CA GLY A 38 6.21 -11.06 0.45
C GLY A 38 4.93 -11.28 1.22
N GLY A 39 4.68 -12.49 1.71
CA GLY A 39 3.56 -12.78 2.58
C GLY A 39 2.32 -11.93 2.34
N GLU A 40 2.15 -10.98 3.19
CA GLU A 40 1.02 -10.03 3.23
C GLU A 40 1.39 -8.65 2.67
N GLU A 41 2.54 -8.49 2.02
CA GLU A 41 3.05 -7.20 1.59
C GLU A 41 2.89 -6.98 0.09
N PHE A 42 2.54 -5.74 -0.26
CA PHE A 42 2.38 -5.28 -1.63
C PHE A 42 3.25 -4.06 -1.86
N ALA A 43 3.74 -3.92 -3.09
CA ALA A 43 4.44 -2.73 -3.53
C ALA A 43 3.68 -2.11 -4.70
N LEU A 44 3.49 -0.79 -4.66
CA LEU A 44 2.90 -0.03 -5.75
C LEU A 44 3.99 0.84 -6.36
N ILE A 45 4.23 0.66 -7.64
CA ILE A 45 5.21 1.44 -8.40
C ILE A 45 4.44 2.49 -9.20
N LEU A 46 4.71 3.75 -8.92
CA LEU A 46 3.90 4.87 -9.38
C LEU A 46 4.78 5.85 -10.17
N PRO A 47 4.90 5.69 -11.50
CA PRO A 47 5.67 6.62 -12.32
C PRO A 47 4.92 7.92 -12.55
N ASN A 48 5.67 9.02 -12.64
CA ASN A 48 5.18 10.33 -13.10
C ASN A 48 4.04 10.93 -12.26
N LEU A 49 4.02 10.64 -10.95
CA LEU A 49 3.02 11.22 -10.05
C LEU A 49 3.70 12.11 -9.02
N SER A 50 3.01 13.19 -8.64
CA SER A 50 3.46 14.08 -7.58
C SER A 50 3.28 13.46 -6.21
N THR A 51 3.94 14.04 -5.20
CA THR A 51 3.79 13.59 -3.81
C THR A 51 2.34 13.66 -3.35
N VAL A 52 1.62 14.72 -3.74
CA VAL A 52 0.20 14.88 -3.40
C VAL A 52 -0.63 13.76 -4.00
N GLU A 53 -0.39 13.42 -5.27
CA GLU A 53 -1.10 12.34 -5.95
C GLU A 53 -0.82 10.98 -5.31
N VAL A 54 0.44 10.74 -4.91
CA VAL A 54 0.84 9.50 -4.23
C VAL A 54 0.12 9.37 -2.89
N GLU A 55 0.05 10.46 -2.12
CA GLU A 55 -0.66 10.46 -0.86
C GLU A 55 -2.15 10.21 -1.04
N GLN A 56 -2.76 10.77 -2.07
CA GLN A 56 -4.16 10.51 -2.41
C GLN A 56 -4.41 9.06 -2.77
N ILE A 57 -3.47 8.42 -3.50
CA ILE A 57 -3.56 7.00 -3.81
C ILE A 57 -3.49 6.17 -2.53
N ALA A 58 -2.56 6.49 -1.62
CA ALA A 58 -2.44 5.77 -0.36
C ALA A 58 -3.72 5.89 0.49
N LEU A 59 -4.33 7.07 0.53
CA LEU A 59 -5.61 7.28 1.21
C LEU A 59 -6.72 6.46 0.58
N LEU A 60 -6.77 6.40 -0.75
CA LEU A 60 -7.77 5.63 -1.47
C LEU A 60 -7.60 4.13 -1.22
N VAL A 61 -6.36 3.63 -1.18
CA VAL A 61 -6.07 2.24 -0.80
C VAL A 61 -6.60 1.95 0.59
N GLN A 62 -6.33 2.83 1.54
CA GLN A 62 -6.82 2.65 2.91
C GLN A 62 -8.35 2.59 2.97
N GLN A 63 -9.03 3.48 2.28
CA GLN A 63 -10.49 3.53 2.23
C GLN A 63 -11.08 2.30 1.55
N ASN A 64 -10.52 1.90 0.41
CA ASN A 64 -11.03 0.76 -0.34
C ASN A 64 -10.85 -0.56 0.42
N ILE A 65 -9.76 -0.70 1.17
CA ILE A 65 -9.54 -1.89 1.98
C ILE A 65 -10.50 -1.93 3.17
N LYS A 66 -10.71 -0.81 3.83
CA LYS A 66 -11.67 -0.74 4.94
C LYS A 66 -13.10 -1.04 4.51
N ALA A 67 -13.45 -0.72 3.27
CA ALA A 67 -14.78 -0.95 2.73
C ALA A 67 -15.02 -2.40 2.31
N LEU A 68 -13.99 -3.25 2.31
CA LEU A 68 -14.13 -4.64 1.90
C LEU A 68 -15.01 -5.43 2.87
N THR A 69 -15.82 -6.32 2.29
CA THR A 69 -16.59 -7.30 3.04
C THR A 69 -16.16 -8.70 2.61
N PHE A 70 -16.32 -9.66 3.50
CA PHE A 70 -15.91 -11.04 3.26
C PHE A 70 -17.03 -12.05 3.40
N ILE A 71 -18.26 -11.58 3.35
CA ILE A 71 -19.47 -12.42 3.45
C ILE A 71 -19.50 -13.45 2.31
N ASP A 72 -19.16 -13.01 1.10
CA ASP A 72 -19.14 -13.86 -0.10
C ASP A 72 -18.14 -14.99 -0.05
N ILE A 73 -17.16 -14.93 0.84
CA ILE A 73 -16.18 -16.01 1.05
C ILE A 73 -16.39 -16.72 2.40
N GLY A 74 -17.59 -16.60 2.98
CA GLY A 74 -17.97 -17.33 4.18
C GLY A 74 -17.53 -16.74 5.50
N LEU A 75 -17.10 -15.46 5.51
CA LEU A 75 -16.68 -14.79 6.74
C LEU A 75 -17.77 -13.88 7.28
N ASP A 76 -17.72 -13.64 8.58
CA ASP A 76 -18.69 -12.82 9.30
C ASP A 76 -18.61 -11.35 8.85
N GLU A 77 -19.74 -10.65 8.87
CA GLU A 77 -19.82 -9.20 8.61
C GLU A 77 -18.92 -8.38 9.55
N SER A 78 -18.68 -8.87 10.76
CA SER A 78 -17.82 -8.19 11.72
C SER A 78 -16.36 -8.22 11.35
N VAL A 79 -15.95 -9.05 10.38
CA VAL A 79 -14.57 -9.13 9.95
C VAL A 79 -14.23 -7.87 9.15
N SER A 80 -13.29 -7.11 9.66
CA SER A 80 -12.73 -5.96 8.97
C SER A 80 -11.21 -6.09 8.92
N ILE A 81 -10.61 -5.52 7.90
CA ILE A 81 -9.17 -5.50 7.76
C ILE A 81 -8.68 -4.08 7.57
N SER A 82 -7.42 -3.87 7.86
CA SER A 82 -6.76 -2.59 7.67
C SER A 82 -5.42 -2.81 6.99
N VAL A 83 -4.85 -1.73 6.51
CA VAL A 83 -3.55 -1.73 5.86
C VAL A 83 -2.66 -0.68 6.51
N SER A 84 -1.39 -1.03 6.67
CA SER A 84 -0.36 -0.06 7.03
C SER A 84 0.44 0.25 5.77
N GLN A 85 0.76 1.51 5.53
CA GLN A 85 1.42 1.93 4.31
C GLN A 85 2.57 2.89 4.61
N GLY A 86 3.65 2.73 3.86
CA GLY A 86 4.73 3.69 3.83
C GLY A 86 5.00 4.07 2.38
N TYR A 87 5.29 5.32 2.11
CA TYR A 87 5.62 5.73 0.75
C TYR A 87 6.85 6.61 0.70
N ALA A 88 7.52 6.58 -0.45
CA ALA A 88 8.66 7.42 -0.77
C ALA A 88 8.53 7.89 -2.20
N CYS A 89 8.90 9.13 -2.45
CA CYS A 89 8.86 9.73 -3.77
C CYS A 89 10.27 10.09 -4.22
N GLU A 90 10.62 9.72 -5.46
CA GLU A 90 11.85 10.13 -6.10
C GLU A 90 11.66 11.53 -6.68
N ILE A 91 12.23 12.52 -6.05
CA ILE A 91 12.18 13.92 -6.49
C ILE A 91 13.62 14.44 -6.53
N ASN A 92 14.00 15.08 -7.63
CA ASN A 92 15.32 15.70 -7.79
C ASN A 92 16.49 14.73 -7.59
N SER A 93 16.32 13.48 -8.02
CA SER A 93 17.37 12.44 -7.93
C SER A 93 17.86 12.19 -6.50
N GLN A 94 16.98 12.34 -5.52
CA GLN A 94 17.29 12.10 -4.11
C GLN A 94 17.72 10.65 -3.84
N PHE A 95 17.11 9.70 -4.53
CA PHE A 95 17.45 8.29 -4.40
C PHE A 95 18.22 7.82 -5.63
N ARG A 96 19.42 7.31 -5.41
CA ARG A 96 20.30 6.92 -6.52
C ARG A 96 19.90 5.60 -7.17
N THR A 97 19.17 4.76 -6.46
CA THR A 97 18.79 3.43 -6.95
C THR A 97 17.35 3.12 -6.58
N ALA A 98 16.75 2.21 -7.33
CA ALA A 98 15.42 1.69 -7.00
C ALA A 98 15.42 1.03 -5.61
N LYS A 99 16.51 0.37 -5.25
CA LYS A 99 16.66 -0.25 -3.93
C LYS A 99 16.60 0.78 -2.81
N ALA A 100 17.25 1.94 -2.98
CA ALA A 100 17.22 3.01 -1.98
C ALA A 100 15.80 3.56 -1.82
N LEU A 101 15.07 3.73 -2.92
CA LEU A 101 13.67 4.16 -2.88
C LEU A 101 12.79 3.14 -2.15
N LEU A 102 12.96 1.87 -2.46
CA LEU A 102 12.22 0.79 -1.78
C LEU A 102 12.54 0.76 -0.29
N CYS A 103 13.80 0.89 0.09
CA CYS A 103 14.20 0.93 1.50
C CYS A 103 13.56 2.10 2.23
N ALA A 104 13.46 3.28 1.60
CA ALA A 104 12.81 4.44 2.20
C ALA A 104 11.31 4.18 2.43
N ALA A 105 10.63 3.59 1.46
CA ALA A 105 9.21 3.23 1.59
C ALA A 105 9.01 2.17 2.69
N ASP A 106 9.87 1.17 2.75
CA ASP A 106 9.81 0.12 3.77
C ASP A 106 10.07 0.66 5.17
N THR A 107 10.97 1.61 5.31
CA THR A 107 11.24 2.27 6.59
C THR A 107 10.00 3.06 7.04
N ALA A 108 9.35 3.76 6.13
CA ALA A 108 8.11 4.47 6.43
C ALA A 108 6.99 3.48 6.83
N LEU A 109 6.90 2.34 6.15
CA LEU A 109 5.96 1.27 6.52
C LEU A 109 6.23 0.73 7.92
N TYR A 110 7.49 0.49 8.24
CA TYR A 110 7.87 0.05 9.59
C TYR A 110 7.37 1.02 10.66
N ARG A 111 7.53 2.33 10.40
CA ARG A 111 7.03 3.36 11.32
C ARG A 111 5.50 3.34 11.44
N ALA A 112 4.80 3.12 10.34
CA ALA A 112 3.34 3.01 10.38
C ALA A 112 2.90 1.83 11.25
N LYS A 113 3.57 0.70 11.14
CA LYS A 113 3.30 -0.48 11.99
C LYS A 113 3.64 -0.21 13.45
N ALA A 114 4.78 0.41 13.72
CA ALA A 114 5.24 0.72 15.07
C ALA A 114 4.34 1.74 15.77
N ASN A 115 3.73 2.65 15.01
CA ASN A 115 2.86 3.70 15.55
C ASN A 115 1.41 3.27 15.72
N GLY A 116 1.09 2.01 15.53
CA GLY A 116 -0.24 1.48 15.79
C GLY A 116 -0.95 0.86 14.60
N ARG A 117 -0.29 0.73 13.44
CA ARG A 117 -0.86 0.16 12.22
C ARG A 117 -2.02 1.01 11.68
N ASN A 118 -2.68 0.54 10.63
CA ASN A 118 -3.85 1.19 10.03
C ASN A 118 -3.61 2.68 9.75
N ARG A 119 -2.46 3.00 9.19
CA ARG A 119 -2.04 4.37 8.91
C ARG A 119 -1.04 4.44 7.77
N ILE A 120 -0.80 5.67 7.32
CA ILE A 120 0.07 5.98 6.21
C ILE A 120 1.19 6.86 6.74
N ASN A 121 2.44 6.49 6.44
CA ASN A 121 3.60 7.32 6.77
C ASN A 121 4.39 7.65 5.51
N ALA A 122 4.88 8.86 5.44
CA ALA A 122 5.80 9.28 4.41
C ALA A 122 7.25 9.04 4.85
N SER A 123 8.15 8.92 3.88
CA SER A 123 9.57 8.71 4.15
C SER A 123 10.28 9.99 4.63
N CYS A 124 9.68 11.13 4.42
CA CYS A 124 10.27 12.43 4.80
C CYS A 124 9.43 13.16 5.82
#